data_57bc4f207ec22a1e1d21ad3f0f297193
#
_entry.id   57bc4f207ec22a1e1d21ad3f0f297193
#
_cell.length_a   1.000
_cell.length_b   1.000
_cell.length_c   1.000
_cell.angle_alpha   90.00
_cell.angle_beta   90.00
_cell.angle_gamma   90.00
#
_symmetry.space_group_name_H-M   'P 1'
#
loop_
_entity.id
_entity.type
_entity.pdbx_description
1 polymer ?
#
loop_
_entity_poly.entity_id
_entity_poly.type
_entity_poly.pdbx_seq_one_letter_code
_entity_poly.pdbx_strand_id
1 'polypeptide(L)'
;AEFVTPLSITSLSQSKVYQDLFSIENEVEMDHISLSRWADLILIAPATANTISKLASGSSDDLASTVALASNKKIFIAPAMNVRMWEHQSTKQNITKLKTYNYELIGPEIGDMACGEYGEGKMSEPKEIIDKLKIYFKNLKQKNKLKAIVTAGPTKEYIDPVRYISNKSSGKQG
;
A
#
# COMPACT_ATOMS: atom_id res chain seq x y z
N ALA A 1 -22.98 -0.88 4.72
CA ALA A 1 -22.88 0.18 3.71
C ALA A 1 -24.13 1.07 3.72
N GLU A 2 -24.20 1.94 4.71
CA GLU A 2 -25.37 2.84 4.92
C GLU A 2 -25.48 3.91 3.82
N PHE A 3 -24.35 4.43 3.35
CA PHE A 3 -24.32 5.57 2.42
C PHE A 3 -24.04 5.18 0.97
N VAL A 4 -23.35 4.08 0.73
CA VAL A 4 -23.02 3.59 -0.62
C VAL A 4 -23.22 2.08 -0.66
N THR A 5 -23.97 1.60 -1.64
CA THR A 5 -24.22 0.16 -1.77
C THR A 5 -23.04 -0.56 -2.46
N PRO A 6 -22.80 -1.85 -2.15
CA PRO A 6 -21.82 -2.64 -2.88
C PRO A 6 -22.06 -2.66 -4.38
N LEU A 7 -23.32 -2.68 -4.80
CA LEU A 7 -23.70 -2.64 -6.21
C LEU A 7 -23.21 -1.36 -6.91
N SER A 8 -23.32 -0.21 -6.24
CA SER A 8 -22.83 1.07 -6.77
C SER A 8 -21.32 1.05 -6.97
N ILE A 9 -20.59 0.49 -5.99
CA ILE A 9 -19.13 0.39 -6.07
C ILE A 9 -18.72 -0.59 -7.17
N THR A 10 -19.35 -1.76 -7.23
CA THR A 10 -19.07 -2.77 -8.28
C THR A 10 -19.33 -2.20 -9.68
N SER A 11 -20.43 -1.45 -9.87
CA SER A 11 -20.77 -0.85 -11.15
C SER A 11 -19.76 0.20 -11.61
N LEU A 12 -19.20 0.97 -10.68
CA LEU A 12 -18.20 2.00 -10.99
C LEU A 12 -16.80 1.43 -11.16
N SER A 13 -16.41 0.51 -10.30
CA SER A 13 -15.06 -0.06 -10.31
C SER A 13 -14.88 -1.20 -11.31
N GLN A 14 -15.99 -1.79 -11.79
CA GLN A 14 -16.02 -3.01 -12.60
C GLN A 14 -15.25 -4.18 -11.94
N SER A 15 -15.22 -4.17 -10.61
CA SER A 15 -14.50 -5.15 -9.80
C SER A 15 -15.39 -5.65 -8.67
N LYS A 16 -15.15 -6.88 -8.22
CA LYS A 16 -15.87 -7.46 -7.09
C LYS A 16 -15.63 -6.66 -5.82
N VAL A 17 -16.67 -6.48 -5.02
CA VAL A 17 -16.63 -5.85 -3.70
C VAL A 17 -16.67 -6.94 -2.63
N TYR A 18 -15.67 -6.97 -1.78
CA TYR A 18 -15.57 -7.89 -0.64
C TYR A 18 -16.01 -7.16 0.62
N GLN A 19 -16.89 -7.77 1.42
CA GLN A 19 -17.45 -7.15 2.62
C GLN A 19 -17.16 -7.94 3.88
N ASP A 20 -17.37 -9.25 3.83
CA ASP A 20 -17.34 -10.13 5.00
C ASP A 20 -16.02 -10.89 5.06
N LEU A 21 -15.52 -11.06 6.28
CA LEU A 21 -14.30 -11.84 6.54
C LEU A 21 -14.52 -13.33 6.23
N PHE A 22 -15.71 -13.82 6.53
CA PHE A 22 -16.12 -15.20 6.29
C PHE A 22 -17.38 -15.21 5.42
N SER A 23 -17.22 -15.38 4.12
CA SER A 23 -18.31 -15.58 3.19
C SER A 23 -17.97 -16.79 2.33
N ILE A 24 -18.88 -17.75 2.23
CA ILE A 24 -18.69 -18.98 1.46
C ILE A 24 -18.31 -18.68 0.00
N GLU A 25 -18.87 -17.60 -0.56
CA GLU A 25 -18.56 -17.15 -1.93
C GLU A 25 -17.15 -16.56 -2.04
N ASN A 26 -16.64 -15.94 -0.99
CA ASN A 26 -15.31 -15.33 -0.98
C ASN A 26 -14.20 -16.35 -0.70
N GLU A 27 -14.46 -17.39 0.10
CA GLU A 27 -13.49 -18.45 0.39
C GLU A 27 -13.13 -19.26 -0.87
N VAL A 28 -14.06 -19.39 -1.80
CA VAL A 28 -13.83 -20.12 -3.06
C VAL A 28 -13.00 -19.30 -4.06
N GLU A 29 -13.12 -17.95 -4.04
CA GLU A 29 -12.47 -17.11 -5.03
C GLU A 29 -11.20 -16.44 -4.51
N MET A 30 -11.26 -15.74 -3.38
CA MET A 30 -10.12 -15.01 -2.85
C MET A 30 -10.29 -14.69 -1.35
N ASP A 31 -9.56 -15.37 -0.52
CA ASP A 31 -9.51 -15.12 0.92
C ASP A 31 -8.68 -13.85 1.27
N HIS A 32 -8.67 -13.48 2.55
CA HIS A 32 -7.91 -12.32 3.03
C HIS A 32 -6.40 -12.43 2.75
N ILE A 33 -5.85 -13.64 2.72
CA ILE A 33 -4.44 -13.87 2.40
C ILE A 33 -4.18 -13.60 0.92
N SER A 34 -5.04 -14.12 0.04
CA SER A 34 -4.94 -13.89 -1.40
C SER A 34 -5.10 -12.42 -1.75
N LEU A 35 -6.08 -11.72 -1.14
CA LEU A 35 -6.27 -10.27 -1.29
C LEU A 35 -5.03 -9.49 -0.85
N SER A 36 -4.44 -9.85 0.31
CA SER A 36 -3.25 -9.17 0.84
C SER A 36 -2.02 -9.32 -0.06
N ARG A 37 -1.91 -10.42 -0.80
CA ARG A 37 -0.81 -10.71 -1.72
C ARG A 37 -1.04 -10.13 -3.12
N TRP A 38 -2.29 -10.17 -3.60
CA TRP A 38 -2.68 -9.66 -4.90
C TRP A 38 -2.49 -8.13 -5.02
N ALA A 39 -2.74 -7.40 -3.95
CA ALA A 39 -2.62 -5.95 -3.93
C ALA A 39 -1.16 -5.50 -4.15
N ASP A 40 -0.96 -4.43 -4.91
CA ASP A 40 0.33 -3.73 -5.02
C ASP A 40 0.54 -2.73 -3.88
N LEU A 41 -0.55 -2.18 -3.36
CA LEU A 41 -0.63 -1.37 -2.15
C LEU A 41 -2.03 -1.50 -1.53
N ILE A 42 -2.18 -1.06 -0.29
CA ILE A 42 -3.48 -0.95 0.37
C ILE A 42 -3.76 0.53 0.67
N LEU A 43 -4.92 1.00 0.25
CA LEU A 43 -5.43 2.33 0.61
C LEU A 43 -6.66 2.16 1.50
N ILE A 44 -6.65 2.78 2.66
CA ILE A 44 -7.79 2.84 3.59
C ILE A 44 -8.34 4.27 3.58
N ALA A 45 -9.43 4.48 2.86
CA ALA A 45 -10.08 5.78 2.68
C ALA A 45 -11.61 5.64 2.68
N PRO A 46 -12.31 6.18 3.67
CA PRO A 46 -11.80 6.91 4.83
C PRO A 46 -11.21 6.00 5.92
N ALA A 47 -10.19 6.48 6.65
CA ALA A 47 -9.70 5.86 7.87
C ALA A 47 -10.30 6.59 9.08
N THR A 48 -11.32 5.99 9.70
CA THR A 48 -11.94 6.54 10.92
C THR A 48 -11.06 6.32 12.14
N ALA A 49 -11.36 7.01 13.25
CA ALA A 49 -10.66 6.80 14.52
C ALA A 49 -10.71 5.34 14.97
N ASN A 50 -11.85 4.65 14.76
CA ASN A 50 -12.00 3.23 15.06
C ASN A 50 -11.06 2.38 14.19
N THR A 51 -11.05 2.61 12.88
CA THR A 51 -10.14 1.90 11.95
C THR A 51 -8.69 2.11 12.34
N ILE A 52 -8.28 3.36 12.61
CA ILE A 52 -6.92 3.69 13.04
C ILE A 52 -6.55 2.98 14.34
N SER A 53 -7.48 2.91 15.31
CA SER A 53 -7.28 2.21 16.58
C SER A 53 -7.09 0.71 16.36
N LYS A 54 -7.93 0.07 15.55
CA LYS A 54 -7.82 -1.36 15.20
C LYS A 54 -6.48 -1.68 14.55
N LEU A 55 -6.08 -0.91 13.56
CA LEU A 55 -4.80 -1.09 12.87
C LEU A 55 -3.61 -0.92 13.82
N ALA A 56 -3.66 0.10 14.69
CA ALA A 56 -2.60 0.35 15.67
C ALA A 56 -2.51 -0.73 16.75
N SER A 57 -3.62 -1.37 17.11
CA SER A 57 -3.63 -2.48 18.07
C SER A 57 -3.34 -3.85 17.43
N GLY A 58 -3.36 -3.96 16.09
CA GLY A 58 -3.25 -5.25 15.39
C GLY A 58 -4.52 -6.08 15.47
N SER A 59 -5.68 -5.45 15.59
CA SER A 59 -6.97 -6.14 15.56
C SER A 59 -7.26 -6.68 14.16
N SER A 60 -7.90 -7.85 14.08
CA SER A 60 -8.28 -8.55 12.85
C SER A 60 -9.71 -9.08 12.92
N ASP A 61 -10.63 -8.22 13.36
CA ASP A 61 -12.03 -8.53 13.58
C ASP A 61 -12.96 -8.17 12.39
N ASP A 62 -12.40 -7.58 11.36
CA ASP A 62 -13.06 -7.32 10.08
C ASP A 62 -12.12 -7.59 8.89
N LEU A 63 -12.68 -7.68 7.68
CA LEU A 63 -11.92 -8.00 6.48
C LEU A 63 -10.79 -6.99 6.22
N ALA A 64 -11.05 -5.70 6.36
CA ALA A 64 -10.09 -4.64 6.06
C ALA A 64 -8.88 -4.69 7.01
N SER A 65 -9.11 -4.82 8.32
CA SER A 65 -8.06 -4.94 9.33
C SER A 65 -7.28 -6.24 9.18
N THR A 66 -7.95 -7.34 8.84
CA THR A 66 -7.30 -8.64 8.61
C THR A 66 -6.41 -8.61 7.37
N VAL A 67 -6.88 -8.08 6.25
CA VAL A 67 -6.08 -7.91 5.02
C VAL A 67 -4.87 -7.01 5.27
N ALA A 68 -5.06 -5.90 5.98
CA ALA A 68 -3.96 -4.99 6.32
C ALA A 68 -2.89 -5.68 7.19
N LEU A 69 -3.31 -6.45 8.21
CA LEU A 69 -2.39 -7.17 9.09
C LEU A 69 -1.65 -8.31 8.37
N ALA A 70 -2.31 -8.99 7.42
CA ALA A 70 -1.73 -10.08 6.64
C ALA A 70 -0.81 -9.60 5.51
N SER A 71 -0.78 -8.29 5.21
CA SER A 71 -0.07 -7.74 4.06
C SER A 71 1.35 -7.30 4.39
N ASN A 72 2.25 -7.52 3.44
CA ASN A 72 3.60 -6.93 3.43
C ASN A 72 3.71 -5.71 2.50
N LYS A 73 2.59 -5.22 1.98
CA LYS A 73 2.55 -4.09 1.05
C LYS A 73 2.53 -2.76 1.79
N LYS A 74 2.85 -1.69 1.06
CA LYS A 74 2.70 -0.34 1.58
C LYS A 74 1.24 -0.03 1.84
N ILE A 75 0.94 0.50 3.03
CA ILE A 75 -0.40 0.86 3.44
C ILE A 75 -0.49 2.38 3.58
N PHE A 76 -1.45 2.96 2.87
CA PHE A 76 -1.82 4.36 2.96
C PHE A 76 -3.13 4.50 3.71
N ILE A 77 -3.22 5.48 4.58
CA ILE A 77 -4.45 5.80 5.31
C ILE A 77 -4.83 7.26 5.07
N ALA A 78 -6.08 7.50 4.72
CA ALA A 78 -6.67 8.83 4.58
C ALA A 78 -7.61 9.09 5.78
N PRO A 79 -7.15 9.74 6.85
CA PRO A 79 -7.95 9.98 8.03
C PRO A 79 -9.19 10.83 7.75
N ALA A 80 -10.31 10.46 8.36
CA ALA A 80 -11.57 11.20 8.31
C ALA A 80 -12.31 11.07 9.64
N MET A 81 -12.39 12.15 10.38
CA MET A 81 -13.07 12.18 11.68
C MET A 81 -13.32 13.61 12.14
N ASN A 82 -14.15 13.77 13.15
CA ASN A 82 -14.35 15.04 13.85
C ASN A 82 -13.02 15.58 14.43
N VAL A 83 -12.89 16.91 14.51
CA VAL A 83 -11.71 17.63 15.04
C VAL A 83 -11.30 17.10 16.41
N ARG A 84 -12.26 16.97 17.33
CA ARG A 84 -11.98 16.50 18.70
C ARG A 84 -11.42 15.09 18.74
N MET A 85 -11.95 14.22 17.86
CA MET A 85 -11.43 12.86 17.69
C MET A 85 -10.02 12.86 17.11
N TRP A 86 -9.73 13.74 16.15
CA TRP A 86 -8.41 13.87 15.58
C TRP A 86 -7.38 14.40 16.58
N GLU A 87 -7.77 15.41 17.36
CA GLU A 87 -6.90 16.00 18.39
C GLU A 87 -6.73 15.10 19.61
N HIS A 88 -7.60 14.11 19.79
CA HIS A 88 -7.54 13.24 20.98
C HIS A 88 -6.21 12.53 21.10
N GLN A 89 -5.66 12.50 22.31
CA GLN A 89 -4.35 11.95 22.59
C GLN A 89 -4.19 10.50 22.12
N SER A 90 -5.22 9.65 22.28
CA SER A 90 -5.18 8.26 21.80
C SER A 90 -5.08 8.18 20.29
N THR A 91 -5.77 9.05 19.55
CA THR A 91 -5.65 9.10 18.09
C THR A 91 -4.24 9.49 17.66
N LYS A 92 -3.66 10.52 18.27
CA LYS A 92 -2.28 10.94 18.00
C LYS A 92 -1.25 9.84 18.32
N GLN A 93 -1.46 9.11 19.43
CA GLN A 93 -0.62 7.96 19.77
C GLN A 93 -0.75 6.82 18.76
N ASN A 94 -1.97 6.49 18.35
CA ASN A 94 -2.23 5.46 17.34
C ASN A 94 -1.58 5.82 16.00
N ILE A 95 -1.70 7.07 15.55
CA ILE A 95 -1.05 7.56 14.33
C ILE A 95 0.48 7.44 14.44
N THR A 96 1.06 7.83 15.58
CA THR A 96 2.50 7.69 15.81
C THR A 96 2.93 6.23 15.71
N LYS A 97 2.16 5.33 16.31
CA LYS A 97 2.42 3.89 16.25
C LYS A 97 2.30 3.33 14.82
N LEU A 98 1.28 3.72 14.06
CA LEU A 98 1.14 3.31 12.66
C LEU A 98 2.30 3.78 11.77
N LYS A 99 2.85 4.97 12.03
CA LYS A 99 4.07 5.44 11.34
C LYS A 99 5.27 4.53 11.61
N THR A 100 5.42 3.98 12.82
CA THR A 100 6.48 3.00 13.11
C THR A 100 6.26 1.67 12.39
N TYR A 101 5.03 1.33 12.03
CA TYR A 101 4.67 0.18 11.20
C TYR A 101 4.75 0.46 9.70
N ASN A 102 5.36 1.58 9.31
CA ASN A 102 5.52 2.00 7.91
C ASN A 102 4.22 2.31 7.17
N TYR A 103 3.15 2.64 7.90
CA TYR A 103 1.95 3.22 7.30
C TYR A 103 2.21 4.67 6.91
N GLU A 104 1.58 5.12 5.82
CA GLU A 104 1.71 6.48 5.33
C GLU A 104 0.38 7.21 5.36
N LEU A 105 0.39 8.44 5.88
CA LEU A 105 -0.80 9.27 5.97
C LEU A 105 -0.95 10.15 4.74
N ILE A 106 -2.21 10.28 4.31
CA ILE A 106 -2.64 11.26 3.32
C ILE A 106 -3.66 12.16 4.01
N GLY A 107 -3.29 13.38 4.33
CA GLY A 107 -4.08 14.27 5.18
C GLY A 107 -3.95 13.95 6.68
N PRO A 108 -4.97 14.29 7.49
CA PRO A 108 -6.20 14.97 7.10
C PRO A 108 -5.97 16.43 6.74
N GLU A 109 -6.97 17.06 6.11
CA GLU A 109 -6.98 18.47 5.79
C GLU A 109 -7.73 19.30 6.83
N ILE A 110 -7.50 20.61 6.78
CA ILE A 110 -8.25 21.58 7.56
C ILE A 110 -9.46 22.02 6.71
N GLY A 111 -10.62 22.03 7.29
CA GLY A 111 -11.83 22.47 6.60
C GLY A 111 -13.12 22.28 7.42
N ASP A 112 -14.23 22.62 6.77
CA ASP A 112 -15.55 22.39 7.34
C ASP A 112 -15.89 20.90 7.31
N MET A 113 -16.46 20.42 8.39
CA MET A 113 -16.91 19.05 8.56
C MET A 113 -18.42 18.95 8.51
N ALA A 114 -18.92 17.76 8.20
CA ALA A 114 -20.37 17.49 8.15
C ALA A 114 -21.10 17.78 9.47
N CYS A 115 -20.39 17.79 10.61
CA CYS A 115 -20.92 18.15 11.93
C CYS A 115 -20.96 19.65 12.19
N GLY A 116 -20.53 20.50 11.24
CA GLY A 116 -20.49 21.96 11.40
C GLY A 116 -19.27 22.49 12.13
N GLU A 117 -18.32 21.64 12.51
CA GLU A 117 -17.04 22.07 13.09
C GLU A 117 -16.02 22.35 12.00
N TYR A 118 -15.15 23.32 12.25
CA TYR A 118 -14.02 23.68 11.39
C TYR A 118 -12.69 23.29 12.05
N GLY A 119 -11.82 22.63 11.32
CA GLY A 119 -10.48 22.28 11.79
C GLY A 119 -9.87 21.10 11.06
N GLU A 120 -8.81 20.52 11.63
CA GLU A 120 -8.11 19.35 11.08
C GLU A 120 -8.92 18.08 11.35
N GLY A 121 -9.14 17.27 10.32
CA GLY A 121 -9.89 16.01 10.42
C GLY A 121 -10.66 15.65 9.14
N LYS A 122 -10.77 16.59 8.20
CA LYS A 122 -11.38 16.37 6.89
C LYS A 122 -10.50 15.44 6.05
N MET A 123 -11.11 14.43 5.43
CA MET A 123 -10.38 13.56 4.49
C MET A 123 -9.86 14.37 3.30
N SER A 124 -8.64 14.12 2.89
CA SER A 124 -8.06 14.70 1.67
C SER A 124 -8.94 14.44 0.45
N GLU A 125 -8.96 15.38 -0.46
CA GLU A 125 -9.73 15.25 -1.69
C GLU A 125 -9.26 14.06 -2.53
N PRO A 126 -10.17 13.32 -3.22
CA PRO A 126 -9.81 12.14 -3.99
C PRO A 126 -8.67 12.37 -4.99
N LYS A 127 -8.58 13.56 -5.56
CA LYS A 127 -7.54 13.95 -6.51
C LYS A 127 -6.16 13.92 -5.83
N GLU A 128 -6.03 14.47 -4.63
CA GLU A 128 -4.76 14.50 -3.89
C GLU A 128 -4.31 13.11 -3.45
N ILE A 129 -5.28 12.27 -3.03
CA ILE A 129 -5.01 10.87 -2.73
C ILE A 129 -4.43 10.17 -3.95
N ILE A 130 -5.09 10.29 -5.10
CA ILE A 130 -4.64 9.69 -6.36
C ILE A 130 -3.26 10.20 -6.77
N ASP A 131 -3.00 11.50 -6.65
CA ASP A 131 -1.71 12.08 -7.05
C ASP A 131 -0.57 11.57 -6.16
N LYS A 132 -0.79 11.43 -4.85
CA LYS A 132 0.18 10.78 -3.94
C LYS A 132 0.45 9.32 -4.33
N LEU A 133 -0.58 8.55 -4.64
CA LEU A 133 -0.41 7.16 -5.08
C LEU A 133 0.35 7.06 -6.40
N LYS A 134 0.09 7.95 -7.37
CA LYS A 134 0.85 8.02 -8.64
C LYS A 134 2.33 8.29 -8.40
N ILE A 135 2.66 9.21 -7.50
CA ILE A 135 4.05 9.51 -7.11
C ILE A 135 4.71 8.27 -6.52
N TYR A 136 4.03 7.56 -5.62
CA TYR A 136 4.53 6.32 -5.03
C TYR A 136 4.86 5.27 -6.10
N PHE A 137 3.94 5.00 -7.03
CA PHE A 137 4.18 4.04 -8.12
C PHE A 137 5.28 4.47 -9.08
N LYS A 138 5.40 5.77 -9.37
CA LYS A 138 6.49 6.30 -10.20
C LYS A 138 7.85 6.05 -9.53
N ASN A 139 7.94 6.27 -8.23
CA ASN A 139 9.16 6.05 -7.46
C ASN A 139 9.51 4.55 -7.37
N LEU A 140 8.52 3.67 -7.25
CA LEU A 140 8.72 2.21 -7.30
C LEU A 140 9.30 1.77 -8.64
N LYS A 141 8.73 2.24 -9.75
CA LYS A 141 9.25 1.94 -11.10
C LYS A 141 10.70 2.42 -11.30
N GLN A 142 11.07 3.54 -10.69
CA GLN A 142 12.45 4.04 -10.74
C GLN A 142 13.41 3.21 -9.88
N LYS A 143 12.96 2.72 -8.71
CA LYS A 143 13.77 1.84 -7.83
C LYS A 143 13.98 0.45 -8.44
N ASN A 144 13.02 -0.03 -9.19
CA ASN A 144 13.06 -1.34 -9.83
C ASN A 144 13.75 -1.33 -11.20
N LYS A 145 14.52 -0.29 -11.55
CA LYS A 145 15.41 -0.33 -12.70
C LYS A 145 16.47 -1.39 -12.43
N LEU A 146 16.33 -2.53 -13.08
CA LEU A 146 17.32 -3.59 -13.07
C LEU A 146 18.65 -3.03 -13.57
N LYS A 147 19.69 -3.09 -12.74
CA LYS A 147 21.06 -2.84 -13.16
C LYS A 147 21.61 -4.18 -13.64
N ALA A 148 21.82 -4.32 -14.93
CA ALA A 148 22.48 -5.48 -15.50
C ALA A 148 23.97 -5.15 -15.71
N ILE A 149 24.84 -6.02 -15.27
CA ILE A 149 26.25 -6.03 -15.62
C ILE A 149 26.40 -7.13 -16.65
N VAL A 150 26.79 -6.75 -17.86
CA VAL A 150 27.07 -7.71 -18.93
C VAL A 150 28.59 -7.82 -19.04
N THR A 151 29.10 -9.01 -18.84
CA THR A 151 30.53 -9.30 -19.11
C THR A 151 30.63 -9.91 -20.50
N ALA A 152 31.50 -9.36 -21.32
CA ALA A 152 31.69 -9.81 -22.67
C ALA A 152 33.20 -9.89 -22.99
N GLY A 153 33.58 -10.87 -23.76
CA GLY A 153 34.97 -11.06 -24.17
C GLY A 153 35.51 -12.43 -23.83
N PRO A 154 36.76 -12.70 -24.18
CA PRO A 154 37.43 -13.98 -23.87
C PRO A 154 37.79 -14.08 -22.39
N THR A 155 37.61 -15.26 -21.83
CA THR A 155 38.18 -15.63 -20.54
C THR A 155 39.61 -16.11 -20.70
N LYS A 156 40.47 -15.80 -19.74
CA LYS A 156 41.88 -16.28 -19.71
C LYS A 156 42.10 -17.13 -18.49
N GLU A 157 42.60 -18.33 -18.71
CA GLU A 157 43.07 -19.25 -17.66
C GLU A 157 44.61 -19.27 -17.70
N TYR A 158 45.27 -18.72 -16.68
CA TYR A 158 46.73 -18.62 -16.64
C TYR A 158 47.32 -19.96 -16.24
N ILE A 159 48.24 -20.50 -17.10
CA ILE A 159 49.02 -21.68 -16.83
C ILE A 159 50.26 -21.28 -16.01
N ASP A 160 50.88 -20.17 -16.40
CA ASP A 160 52.05 -19.57 -15.75
C ASP A 160 52.02 -18.03 -16.02
N PRO A 161 52.98 -17.25 -15.51
CA PRO A 161 52.98 -15.78 -15.70
C PRO A 161 53.01 -15.31 -17.18
N VAL A 162 53.35 -16.21 -18.10
CA VAL A 162 53.51 -15.89 -19.52
C VAL A 162 52.41 -16.52 -20.40
N ARG A 163 52.02 -17.75 -20.08
CA ARG A 163 51.09 -18.56 -20.89
C ARG A 163 49.71 -18.65 -20.30
N TYR A 164 48.70 -18.63 -21.14
CA TYR A 164 47.31 -18.80 -20.73
C TYR A 164 46.49 -19.51 -21.83
N ILE A 165 45.45 -20.20 -21.40
CA ILE A 165 44.41 -20.73 -22.28
C ILE A 165 43.29 -19.67 -22.39
N SER A 166 42.81 -19.44 -23.59
CA SER A 166 41.74 -18.45 -23.83
C SER A 166 40.83 -18.91 -24.94
N ASN A 167 39.54 -18.56 -24.84
CA ASN A 167 38.57 -18.74 -25.93
C ASN A 167 38.64 -17.56 -26.90
N LYS A 168 38.53 -17.84 -28.20
CA LYS A 168 38.39 -16.78 -29.19
C LYS A 168 37.00 -16.18 -29.08
N SER A 169 36.90 -14.98 -28.60
CA SER A 169 35.63 -14.26 -28.46
C SER A 169 35.78 -12.79 -28.91
N SER A 170 34.85 -12.32 -29.69
CA SER A 170 34.82 -10.91 -30.15
C SER A 170 34.04 -9.98 -29.20
N GLY A 171 33.41 -10.52 -28.16
CA GLY A 171 32.52 -9.77 -27.27
C GLY A 171 31.17 -9.38 -27.88
N LYS A 172 30.86 -9.79 -29.13
CA LYS A 172 29.63 -9.37 -29.82
C LYS A 172 28.33 -9.93 -29.26
N GLN A 173 28.38 -10.92 -28.40
CA GLN A 173 27.22 -11.55 -27.78
C GLN A 173 26.92 -10.98 -26.37
N GLY A 174 27.77 -10.18 -25.79
CA GLY A 174 27.61 -9.46 -24.52
C GLY A 174 27.16 -7.99 -24.74
#